data_0079e5f6a52191290abd1c4b79728a96
#
_entry.id   0079e5f6a52191290abd1c4b79728a96
#
_cell.length_a   1.000
_cell.length_b   1.000
_cell.length_c   1.000
_cell.angle_alpha   90.00
_cell.angle_beta   90.00
_cell.angle_gamma   90.00
#
_symmetry.space_group_name_H-M   'P 1'
#
loop_
_entity.id
_entity.type
_entity.pdbx_description
1 polymer ?
#
loop_
_entity_poly.entity_id
_entity_poly.type
_entity_poly.pdbx_seq_one_letter_code
_entity_poly.pdbx_strand_id
1 'polypeptide(L)'
;AWIFAMYLLGDAAIRLVDLATIGVVGDMMPLVGLNRSICVEGLFALTRTKRPGLVAMKEVMGVGAKDLSTYDISFGIAPRINAAGRIYNPLDALRLLCTADTKQAKELAAKIESHNKDRQEYTDNALQSVAALKAKHKIIVIIGDYHEGVIGLVAGKLAELYNKPAIVMSDNGEVVKGSA
;
A
#
# COMPACT_ATOMS: atom_id res chain seq x y z
N ALA A 1 -12.11 11.96 -2.96
CA ALA A 1 -12.52 12.01 -1.55
C ALA A 1 -12.24 13.37 -0.91
N TRP A 2 -10.99 13.93 -0.96
CA TRP A 2 -10.64 15.19 -0.26
C TRP A 2 -11.41 16.41 -0.80
N ILE A 3 -11.58 16.54 -2.13
CA ILE A 3 -12.40 17.60 -2.73
C ILE A 3 -13.83 17.55 -2.22
N PHE A 4 -14.40 16.35 -2.06
CA PHE A 4 -15.72 16.16 -1.52
C PHE A 4 -15.77 16.56 -0.02
N ALA A 5 -14.73 16.24 0.74
CA ALA A 5 -14.60 16.70 2.12
C ALA A 5 -14.50 18.23 2.22
N MET A 6 -13.79 18.90 1.28
CA MET A 6 -13.75 20.37 1.19
C MET A 6 -15.14 20.96 0.91
N TYR A 7 -15.93 20.32 0.07
CA TYR A 7 -17.30 20.75 -0.19
C TYR A 7 -18.21 20.66 1.06
N LEU A 8 -18.06 19.58 1.83
CA LEU A 8 -18.90 19.35 3.02
C LEU A 8 -18.44 20.12 4.27
N LEU A 9 -17.13 20.24 4.47
CA LEU A 9 -16.53 20.72 5.71
C LEU A 9 -15.85 22.08 5.56
N GLY A 10 -15.80 22.63 4.34
CA GLY A 10 -15.07 23.86 4.04
C GLY A 10 -13.60 23.76 4.48
N ASP A 11 -13.07 24.84 5.06
CA ASP A 11 -11.68 24.94 5.49
C ASP A 11 -11.27 23.89 6.54
N ALA A 12 -12.24 23.30 7.26
CA ALA A 12 -11.94 22.22 8.21
C ALA A 12 -11.34 20.96 7.52
N ALA A 13 -11.57 20.78 6.22
CA ALA A 13 -10.99 19.67 5.45
C ALA A 13 -9.52 19.89 5.09
N ILE A 14 -8.98 21.11 5.21
CA ILE A 14 -7.55 21.40 4.94
C ILE A 14 -6.66 20.55 5.85
N ARG A 15 -7.06 20.32 7.09
CA ARG A 15 -6.35 19.45 8.04
C ARG A 15 -6.26 17.98 7.62
N LEU A 16 -6.93 17.56 6.55
CA LEU A 16 -6.91 16.20 6.01
C LEU A 16 -5.99 16.08 4.78
N VAL A 17 -5.25 17.13 4.44
CA VAL A 17 -4.36 17.14 3.26
C VAL A 17 -3.24 16.10 3.38
N ASP A 18 -2.80 15.78 4.58
CA ASP A 18 -1.86 14.70 4.88
C ASP A 18 -2.39 13.34 4.40
N LEU A 19 -3.63 13.01 4.73
CA LEU A 19 -4.30 11.78 4.27
C LEU A 19 -4.59 11.80 2.76
N ALA A 20 -4.98 12.97 2.23
CA ALA A 20 -5.22 13.14 0.79
C ALA A 20 -3.95 12.84 -0.02
N THR A 21 -2.79 13.29 0.47
CA THR A 21 -1.50 13.06 -0.17
C THR A 21 -1.12 11.60 -0.17
N ILE A 22 -1.38 10.86 0.91
CA ILE A 22 -1.18 9.40 0.93
C ILE A 22 -1.99 8.73 -0.18
N GLY A 23 -3.26 9.13 -0.38
CA GLY A 23 -4.10 8.60 -1.46
C GLY A 23 -3.58 8.98 -2.85
N VAL A 24 -3.28 10.25 -3.08
CA VAL A 24 -2.79 10.74 -4.39
C VAL A 24 -1.50 10.04 -4.81
N VAL A 25 -0.54 9.89 -3.89
CA VAL A 25 0.75 9.27 -4.17
C VAL A 25 0.63 7.74 -4.19
N GLY A 26 -0.13 7.16 -3.25
CA GLY A 26 -0.34 5.71 -3.14
C GLY A 26 -1.05 5.11 -4.36
N ASP A 27 -1.98 5.86 -4.96
CA ASP A 27 -2.70 5.47 -6.18
C ASP A 27 -1.98 5.91 -7.47
N MET A 28 -0.74 6.40 -7.37
CA MET A 28 0.10 6.83 -8.50
C MET A 28 -0.59 7.86 -9.41
N MET A 29 -1.40 8.76 -8.83
CA MET A 29 -2.07 9.81 -9.59
C MET A 29 -1.06 10.76 -10.22
N PRO A 30 -1.28 11.24 -11.47
CA PRO A 30 -0.39 12.22 -12.09
C PRO A 30 -0.24 13.47 -11.21
N LEU A 31 1.01 13.82 -10.85
CA LEU A 31 1.32 14.98 -9.99
C LEU A 31 1.34 16.28 -10.79
N VAL A 32 0.20 16.60 -11.40
CA VAL A 32 -0.03 17.85 -12.13
C VAL A 32 -1.21 18.61 -11.55
N GLY A 33 -1.29 19.92 -11.77
CA GLY A 33 -2.39 20.75 -11.29
C GLY A 33 -2.68 20.55 -9.81
N LEU A 34 -3.95 20.29 -9.48
CA LEU A 34 -4.40 20.12 -8.08
C LEU A 34 -3.69 18.97 -7.34
N ASN A 35 -3.44 17.84 -8.00
CA ASN A 35 -2.74 16.72 -7.36
C ASN A 35 -1.32 17.11 -6.93
N ARG A 36 -0.64 17.95 -7.72
CA ARG A 36 0.67 18.50 -7.35
C ARG A 36 0.57 19.39 -6.12
N SER A 37 -0.43 20.29 -6.06
CA SER A 37 -0.63 21.15 -4.91
C SER A 37 -0.94 20.34 -3.64
N ILE A 38 -1.84 19.35 -3.74
CA ILE A 38 -2.13 18.43 -2.63
C ILE A 38 -0.85 17.72 -2.17
N CYS A 39 -0.02 17.24 -3.12
CA CYS A 39 1.19 16.52 -2.80
C CYS A 39 2.22 17.41 -2.07
N VAL A 40 2.42 18.64 -2.51
CA VAL A 40 3.39 19.57 -1.91
C VAL A 40 2.95 19.94 -0.49
N GLU A 41 1.72 20.43 -0.33
CA GLU A 41 1.18 20.82 0.97
C GLU A 41 1.05 19.63 1.93
N GLY A 42 0.64 18.49 1.41
CA GLY A 42 0.44 17.30 2.20
C GLY A 42 1.75 16.64 2.65
N LEU A 43 2.83 16.66 1.86
CA LEU A 43 4.16 16.21 2.31
C LEU A 43 4.66 17.07 3.48
N PHE A 44 4.48 18.38 3.38
CA PHE A 44 4.80 19.29 4.48
C PHE A 44 3.98 18.97 5.74
N ALA A 45 2.66 18.77 5.57
CA ALA A 45 1.76 18.41 6.67
C ALA A 45 2.12 17.03 7.27
N LEU A 46 2.43 16.04 6.41
CA LEU A 46 2.77 14.67 6.80
C LEU A 46 4.09 14.61 7.60
N THR A 47 5.09 15.37 7.17
CA THR A 47 6.37 15.48 7.87
C THR A 47 6.16 15.97 9.30
N ARG A 48 5.25 16.92 9.50
CA ARG A 48 4.96 17.57 10.79
C ARG A 48 3.71 17.04 11.49
N THR A 49 3.16 15.95 11.01
CA THR A 49 1.91 15.39 11.54
C THR A 49 2.01 15.07 13.01
N LYS A 50 0.92 15.38 13.74
CA LYS A 50 0.71 14.99 15.13
C LYS A 50 -0.34 13.89 15.28
N ARG A 51 -0.83 13.32 14.17
CA ARG A 51 -1.76 12.18 14.20
C ARG A 51 -1.05 10.97 14.79
N PRO A 52 -1.53 10.40 15.92
CA PRO A 52 -0.84 9.29 16.58
C PRO A 52 -0.54 8.12 15.62
N GLY A 53 -1.49 7.78 14.73
CA GLY A 53 -1.33 6.70 13.78
C GLY A 53 -0.23 6.93 12.75
N LEU A 54 -0.11 8.16 12.22
CA LEU A 54 0.95 8.49 11.25
C LEU A 54 2.31 8.63 11.93
N VAL A 55 2.35 9.12 13.17
CA VAL A 55 3.57 9.14 13.99
C VAL A 55 4.06 7.72 14.24
N ALA A 56 3.18 6.83 14.70
CA ALA A 56 3.53 5.42 14.93
C ALA A 56 3.95 4.71 13.62
N MET A 57 3.31 5.04 12.48
CA MET A 57 3.73 4.52 11.17
C MET A 57 5.15 4.96 10.81
N LYS A 58 5.50 6.22 11.03
CA LYS A 58 6.88 6.73 10.82
C LYS A 58 7.89 6.02 11.73
N GLU A 59 7.52 5.72 12.97
CA GLU A 59 8.37 4.97 13.92
C GLU A 59 8.68 3.56 13.39
N VAL A 60 7.66 2.78 12.96
CA VAL A 60 7.88 1.41 12.43
C VAL A 60 8.60 1.39 11.09
N MET A 61 8.51 2.46 10.31
CA MET A 61 9.28 2.65 9.08
C MET A 61 10.75 3.03 9.33
N GLY A 62 11.10 3.47 10.55
CA GLY A 62 12.44 3.93 10.88
C GLY A 62 12.85 5.25 10.21
N VAL A 63 11.88 6.05 9.73
CA VAL A 63 12.18 7.31 9.03
C VAL A 63 12.42 8.49 9.99
N GLY A 64 12.06 8.34 11.25
CA GLY A 64 12.35 9.34 12.28
C GLY A 64 11.76 10.74 11.99
N ALA A 65 12.57 11.76 12.23
CA ALA A 65 12.20 13.17 12.05
C ALA A 65 12.56 13.75 10.67
N LYS A 66 13.02 12.90 9.72
CA LYS A 66 13.37 13.40 8.38
C LYS A 66 12.15 13.93 7.64
N ASP A 67 12.38 14.84 6.71
CA ASP A 67 11.36 15.26 5.76
C ASP A 67 10.93 14.08 4.87
N LEU A 68 9.62 13.87 4.79
CA LEU A 68 9.06 12.80 3.97
C LEU A 68 9.00 13.20 2.50
N SER A 69 9.25 12.23 1.63
CA SER A 69 9.17 12.35 0.19
C SER A 69 8.02 11.50 -0.37
N THR A 70 7.71 11.65 -1.65
CA THR A 70 6.78 10.75 -2.35
C THR A 70 7.26 9.30 -2.31
N TYR A 71 8.58 9.07 -2.30
CA TYR A 71 9.15 7.73 -2.15
C TYR A 71 8.75 7.08 -0.81
N ASP A 72 8.82 7.83 0.30
CA ASP A 72 8.44 7.32 1.62
C ASP A 72 6.95 6.97 1.69
N ILE A 73 6.10 7.67 0.92
CA ILE A 73 4.69 7.30 0.81
C ILE A 73 4.54 6.05 -0.06
N SER A 74 5.09 6.05 -1.27
CA SER A 74 4.89 4.97 -2.26
C SER A 74 5.46 3.63 -1.80
N PHE A 75 6.63 3.64 -1.14
CA PHE A 75 7.34 2.43 -0.72
C PHE A 75 7.31 2.19 0.80
N GLY A 76 6.87 3.16 1.57
CA GLY A 76 6.77 3.08 3.02
C GLY A 76 5.32 2.98 3.50
N ILE A 77 4.55 4.06 3.42
CA ILE A 77 3.22 4.16 4.02
C ILE A 77 2.19 3.34 3.23
N ALA A 78 2.06 3.57 1.92
CA ALA A 78 1.01 2.97 1.11
C ALA A 78 1.06 1.43 1.08
N PRO A 79 2.24 0.76 0.93
CA PRO A 79 2.30 -0.69 0.97
C PRO A 79 1.82 -1.29 2.29
N ARG A 80 2.07 -0.63 3.42
CA ARG A 80 1.63 -1.06 4.75
C ARG A 80 0.13 -0.96 4.91
N ILE A 81 -0.46 0.17 4.53
CA ILE A 81 -1.91 0.36 4.52
C ILE A 81 -2.58 -0.69 3.62
N ASN A 82 -2.05 -0.90 2.42
CA ASN A 82 -2.59 -1.84 1.45
C ASN A 82 -2.46 -3.30 1.90
N ALA A 83 -1.39 -3.66 2.64
CA ALA A 83 -1.19 -5.02 3.15
C ALA A 83 -2.32 -5.45 4.10
N ALA A 84 -2.83 -4.54 4.94
CA ALA A 84 -3.96 -4.82 5.81
C ALA A 84 -5.21 -5.27 5.02
N GLY A 85 -5.49 -4.62 3.87
CA GLY A 85 -6.64 -4.98 3.03
C GLY A 85 -6.43 -6.19 2.12
N ARG A 86 -5.18 -6.58 1.86
CA ARG A 86 -4.88 -7.71 0.97
C ARG A 86 -4.92 -9.06 1.67
N ILE A 87 -4.45 -9.14 2.89
CA ILE A 87 -4.24 -10.42 3.60
C ILE A 87 -5.12 -10.51 4.85
N TYR A 88 -5.46 -9.37 5.44
CA TYR A 88 -6.14 -9.28 6.73
C TYR A 88 -7.37 -8.36 6.66
N ASN A 89 -7.67 -7.67 7.76
CA ASN A 89 -8.81 -6.78 7.87
C ASN A 89 -8.43 -5.32 7.54
N PRO A 90 -8.98 -4.71 6.48
CA PRO A 90 -8.69 -3.33 6.09
C PRO A 90 -9.09 -2.31 7.16
N LEU A 91 -9.97 -2.66 8.10
CA LEU A 91 -10.36 -1.78 9.20
C LEU A 91 -9.21 -1.45 10.15
N ASP A 92 -8.17 -2.28 10.23
CA ASP A 92 -7.01 -1.97 11.06
C ASP A 92 -6.24 -0.76 10.54
N ALA A 93 -6.12 -0.62 9.21
CA ALA A 93 -5.52 0.56 8.60
C ALA A 93 -6.39 1.82 8.83
N LEU A 94 -7.71 1.70 8.69
CA LEU A 94 -8.62 2.80 8.97
C LEU A 94 -8.55 3.23 10.44
N ARG A 95 -8.57 2.27 11.38
CA ARG A 95 -8.43 2.54 12.81
C ARG A 95 -7.13 3.24 13.15
N LEU A 96 -6.01 2.80 12.55
CA LEU A 96 -4.70 3.45 12.70
C LEU A 96 -4.76 4.92 12.29
N LEU A 97 -5.34 5.23 11.13
CA LEU A 97 -5.40 6.59 10.62
C LEU A 97 -6.37 7.50 11.42
N CYS A 98 -7.36 6.92 12.10
CA CYS A 98 -8.40 7.64 12.81
C CYS A 98 -8.18 7.73 14.33
N THR A 99 -7.35 6.87 14.94
CA THR A 99 -7.17 6.84 16.40
C THR A 99 -6.53 8.12 16.91
N ALA A 100 -7.01 8.59 18.07
CA ALA A 100 -6.41 9.66 18.87
C ALA A 100 -5.54 9.12 20.01
N ASP A 101 -5.58 7.82 20.28
CA ASP A 101 -4.83 7.15 21.35
C ASP A 101 -3.46 6.70 20.84
N THR A 102 -2.41 7.21 21.48
CA THR A 102 -1.02 6.91 21.10
C THR A 102 -0.64 5.44 21.36
N LYS A 103 -1.18 4.81 22.41
CA LYS A 103 -0.90 3.40 22.72
C LYS A 103 -1.53 2.51 21.65
N GLN A 104 -2.83 2.73 21.38
CA GLN A 104 -3.54 2.01 20.32
C GLN A 104 -2.88 2.21 18.94
N ALA A 105 -2.40 3.43 18.64
CA ALA A 105 -1.70 3.72 17.41
C ALA A 105 -0.43 2.87 17.25
N LYS A 106 0.38 2.72 18.30
CA LYS A 106 1.59 1.89 18.29
C LYS A 106 1.26 0.41 18.08
N GLU A 107 0.26 -0.10 18.78
CA GLU A 107 -0.19 -1.49 18.62
C GLU A 107 -0.68 -1.78 17.20
N LEU A 108 -1.50 -0.89 16.63
CA LEU A 108 -1.99 -1.01 15.25
C LEU A 108 -0.88 -0.86 14.21
N ALA A 109 0.07 0.07 14.40
CA ALA A 109 1.19 0.23 13.49
C ALA A 109 2.10 -1.00 13.48
N ALA A 110 2.40 -1.58 14.65
CA ALA A 110 3.17 -2.82 14.75
C ALA A 110 2.45 -4.00 14.07
N LYS A 111 1.13 -4.10 14.25
CA LYS A 111 0.31 -5.12 13.59
C LYS A 111 0.34 -4.97 12.06
N ILE A 112 0.18 -3.75 11.55
CA ILE A 112 0.22 -3.46 10.11
C ILE A 112 1.62 -3.72 9.53
N GLU A 113 2.68 -3.44 10.29
CA GLU A 113 4.05 -3.79 9.90
C GLU A 113 4.23 -5.31 9.77
N SER A 114 3.68 -6.11 10.69
CA SER A 114 3.67 -7.58 10.57
C SER A 114 2.93 -8.01 9.28
N HIS A 115 1.73 -7.49 9.05
CA HIS A 115 0.95 -7.77 7.84
C HIS A 115 1.72 -7.44 6.54
N ASN A 116 2.49 -6.35 6.55
CA ASN A 116 3.31 -5.99 5.40
C ASN A 116 4.49 -6.95 5.18
N LYS A 117 5.10 -7.46 6.27
CA LYS A 117 6.14 -8.50 6.19
C LYS A 117 5.57 -9.80 5.65
N ASP A 118 4.43 -10.24 6.15
CA ASP A 118 3.74 -11.45 5.66
C ASP A 118 3.42 -11.31 4.15
N ARG A 119 2.92 -10.14 3.72
CA ARG A 119 2.68 -9.86 2.30
C ARG A 119 3.97 -9.99 1.46
N GLN A 120 5.09 -9.45 1.97
CA GLN A 120 6.38 -9.57 1.29
C GLN A 120 6.81 -11.02 1.19
N GLU A 121 6.74 -11.76 2.30
CA GLU A 121 7.10 -13.18 2.35
C GLU A 121 6.27 -14.03 1.38
N TYR A 122 4.93 -13.88 1.39
CA TYR A 122 4.07 -14.59 0.42
C TYR A 122 4.42 -14.24 -1.03
N THR A 123 4.71 -12.96 -1.31
CA THR A 123 5.09 -12.54 -2.66
C THR A 123 6.44 -13.15 -3.08
N ASP A 124 7.42 -13.12 -2.19
CA ASP A 124 8.77 -13.62 -2.48
C ASP A 124 8.78 -15.15 -2.60
N ASN A 125 8.05 -15.87 -1.76
CA ASN A 125 7.88 -17.31 -1.86
C ASN A 125 7.23 -17.72 -3.19
N ALA A 126 6.17 -17.00 -3.61
CA ALA A 126 5.53 -17.25 -4.90
C ALA A 126 6.49 -16.98 -6.08
N LEU A 127 7.29 -15.92 -6.02
CA LEU A 127 8.30 -15.64 -7.06
C LEU A 127 9.43 -16.68 -7.07
N GLN A 128 9.89 -17.14 -5.92
CA GLN A 128 10.90 -18.19 -5.81
C GLN A 128 10.40 -19.52 -6.40
N SER A 129 9.13 -19.88 -6.18
CA SER A 129 8.55 -21.11 -6.73
C SER A 129 8.57 -21.14 -8.27
N VAL A 130 8.61 -19.98 -8.90
CA VAL A 130 8.63 -19.83 -10.35
C VAL A 130 9.96 -19.31 -10.90
N ALA A 131 11.01 -19.23 -10.08
CA ALA A 131 12.32 -18.70 -10.48
C ALA A 131 12.97 -19.48 -11.66
N ALA A 132 12.67 -20.78 -11.79
CA ALA A 132 13.15 -21.63 -12.90
C ALA A 132 12.27 -21.50 -14.17
N LEU A 133 11.28 -20.61 -14.18
CA LEU A 133 10.38 -20.45 -15.31
C LEU A 133 11.13 -20.00 -16.56
N LYS A 134 11.06 -20.82 -17.60
CA LYS A 134 11.51 -20.45 -18.95
C LYS A 134 10.32 -19.87 -19.70
N ALA A 135 10.16 -18.56 -19.69
CA ALA A 135 9.05 -17.86 -20.34
C ALA A 135 9.16 -17.93 -21.89
N LYS A 136 9.00 -19.13 -22.45
CA LYS A 136 9.08 -19.38 -23.91
C LYS A 136 7.87 -18.85 -24.68
N HIS A 137 6.72 -18.79 -24.03
CA HIS A 137 5.45 -18.35 -24.65
C HIS A 137 5.29 -16.83 -24.60
N LYS A 138 4.36 -16.30 -25.40
CA LYS A 138 4.04 -14.88 -25.46
C LYS A 138 3.35 -14.37 -24.19
N ILE A 139 2.70 -15.27 -23.45
CA ILE A 139 1.98 -15.00 -22.20
C ILE A 139 2.51 -15.95 -21.14
N ILE A 140 2.68 -15.47 -19.92
CA ILE A 140 3.02 -16.26 -18.75
C ILE A 140 1.71 -16.62 -18.03
N VAL A 141 1.47 -17.91 -17.83
CA VAL A 141 0.33 -18.41 -17.07
C VAL A 141 0.85 -19.33 -15.98
N ILE A 142 0.55 -19.02 -14.73
CA ILE A 142 1.00 -19.78 -13.56
C ILE A 142 -0.21 -20.08 -12.69
N ILE A 143 -0.27 -21.32 -12.20
CA ILE A 143 -1.26 -21.78 -11.23
C ILE A 143 -0.54 -22.48 -10.08
N GLY A 144 -0.98 -22.25 -8.85
CA GLY A 144 -0.40 -22.86 -7.67
C GLY A 144 -1.15 -22.49 -6.40
N ASP A 145 -0.71 -23.03 -5.28
CA ASP A 145 -1.21 -22.69 -3.96
C ASP A 145 -0.59 -21.37 -3.49
N TYR A 146 -1.14 -20.26 -3.98
CA TYR A 146 -0.72 -18.90 -3.64
C TYR A 146 -1.80 -18.21 -2.82
N HIS A 147 -1.41 -17.34 -1.91
CA HIS A 147 -2.38 -16.49 -1.23
C HIS A 147 -3.03 -15.50 -2.22
N GLU A 148 -4.37 -15.51 -2.31
CA GLU A 148 -5.11 -14.71 -3.30
C GLU A 148 -4.82 -13.20 -3.23
N GLY A 149 -4.49 -12.67 -2.06
CA GLY A 149 -4.16 -11.25 -1.85
C GLY A 149 -2.84 -10.80 -2.49
N VAL A 150 -1.96 -11.74 -2.94
CA VAL A 150 -0.67 -11.41 -3.54
C VAL A 150 -0.54 -11.81 -5.01
N ILE A 151 -1.45 -12.60 -5.58
CA ILE A 151 -1.35 -13.05 -6.98
C ILE A 151 -1.19 -11.90 -7.98
N GLY A 152 -1.89 -10.78 -7.76
CA GLY A 152 -1.74 -9.59 -8.62
C GLY A 152 -0.36 -8.91 -8.48
N LEU A 153 0.25 -8.95 -7.30
CA LEU A 153 1.61 -8.44 -7.11
C LEU A 153 2.63 -9.32 -7.82
N VAL A 154 2.45 -10.63 -7.75
CA VAL A 154 3.30 -11.62 -8.43
C VAL A 154 3.15 -11.48 -9.94
N ALA A 155 1.92 -11.36 -10.46
CA ALA A 155 1.66 -11.14 -11.88
C ALA A 155 2.35 -9.88 -12.40
N GLY A 156 2.22 -8.76 -11.69
CA GLY A 156 2.90 -7.51 -12.04
C GLY A 156 4.43 -7.65 -12.08
N LYS A 157 5.03 -8.25 -11.04
CA LYS A 157 6.49 -8.48 -10.99
C LYS A 157 6.97 -9.42 -12.12
N LEU A 158 6.20 -10.45 -12.47
CA LEU A 158 6.55 -11.33 -13.59
C LEU A 158 6.42 -10.60 -14.93
N ALA A 159 5.39 -9.79 -15.10
CA ALA A 159 5.23 -8.99 -16.30
C ALA A 159 6.41 -8.03 -16.52
N GLU A 160 6.86 -7.36 -15.46
CA GLU A 160 8.04 -6.48 -15.50
C GLU A 160 9.32 -7.28 -15.81
N LEU A 161 9.55 -8.39 -15.09
CA LEU A 161 10.78 -9.18 -15.21
C LEU A 161 10.97 -9.79 -16.61
N TYR A 162 9.89 -10.28 -17.22
CA TYR A 162 9.93 -10.96 -18.50
C TYR A 162 9.47 -10.09 -19.67
N ASN A 163 8.99 -8.86 -19.40
CA ASN A 163 8.39 -7.97 -20.39
C ASN A 163 7.30 -8.67 -21.23
N LYS A 164 6.40 -9.39 -20.53
CA LYS A 164 5.32 -10.19 -21.12
C LYS A 164 4.07 -10.11 -20.23
N PRO A 165 2.86 -10.20 -20.81
CA PRO A 165 1.65 -10.38 -20.01
C PRO A 165 1.78 -11.60 -19.11
N ALA A 166 1.35 -11.47 -17.85
CA ALA A 166 1.41 -12.54 -16.87
C ALA A 166 0.05 -12.71 -16.18
N ILE A 167 -0.40 -13.93 -16.06
CA ILE A 167 -1.60 -14.34 -15.32
C ILE A 167 -1.15 -15.27 -14.21
N VAL A 168 -1.47 -14.94 -12.97
CA VAL A 168 -1.17 -15.78 -11.81
C VAL A 168 -2.48 -16.20 -11.16
N MET A 169 -2.63 -17.49 -10.93
CA MET A 169 -3.84 -18.08 -10.37
C MET A 169 -3.54 -18.81 -9.06
N SER A 170 -4.40 -18.59 -8.08
CA SER A 170 -4.45 -19.32 -6.82
C SER A 170 -5.49 -20.41 -6.95
N ASP A 171 -5.10 -21.65 -6.68
CA ASP A 171 -5.97 -22.81 -6.64
C ASP A 171 -6.03 -23.33 -5.20
N ASN A 172 -7.21 -23.24 -4.57
CA ASN A 172 -7.46 -23.78 -3.23
C ASN A 172 -8.20 -25.11 -3.25
N GLY A 173 -8.34 -25.74 -4.42
CA GLY A 173 -9.05 -27.02 -4.63
C GLY A 173 -10.55 -26.89 -4.85
N GLU A 174 -11.19 -25.77 -4.51
CA GLU A 174 -12.61 -25.50 -4.73
C GLU A 174 -12.84 -24.45 -5.82
N VAL A 175 -12.06 -23.39 -5.79
CA VAL A 175 -12.17 -22.24 -6.71
C VAL A 175 -10.78 -21.79 -7.14
N VAL A 176 -10.64 -21.55 -8.44
CA VAL A 176 -9.43 -20.92 -9.00
C VAL A 176 -9.67 -19.41 -9.16
N LYS A 177 -8.89 -18.60 -8.48
CA LYS A 177 -8.92 -17.15 -8.60
C LYS A 177 -7.66 -16.67 -9.32
N GLY A 178 -7.81 -15.78 -10.30
CA GLY A 178 -6.70 -15.27 -11.10
C GLY A 178 -6.58 -13.74 -11.05
N SER A 179 -5.36 -13.26 -11.30
CA SER A 179 -5.05 -11.85 -11.52
C SER A 179 -4.03 -11.72 -12.65
N ALA A 180 -4.08 -10.57 -13.39
CA ALA A 180 -3.20 -10.25 -14.50
C ALA A 180 -2.69 -8.83 -14.40
#